data_14d9e22a060e9c7f25714bd1bcad7b07
#
_entry.id   14d9e22a060e9c7f25714bd1bcad7b07
#
_cell.length_a   1.000
_cell.length_b   1.000
_cell.length_c   1.000
_cell.angle_alpha   90.00
_cell.angle_beta   90.00
_cell.angle_gamma   90.00
#
_symmetry.space_group_name_H-M   'P 1'
#
loop_
_entity.id
_entity.type
_entity.pdbx_description
1 polymer ?
#
loop_
_entity_poly.entity_id
_entity_poly.type
_entity_poly.pdbx_seq_one_letter_code
_entity_poly.pdbx_strand_id
1 'polypeptide(L)'
;MVGRRSLGRSFGLLWTAYAVSAYGSGLGFGALPLIAVLALDAGPGEVSVLAAVGPAVGVLIALPLAPWVEFRRKRPVMIAMDLTRFAVLATIPVAYVLGWLGVGQLLVVSAVVAAAKIAFNAAGGAYLKALVRPDDLLVANARFESTNWSSIAVGPPLGGAAIGLFGPVVTVAADALSHLFSALALSAIRGRDRDRDRAPRPAGGTASRAGALLDGWRHLLGRPDLRALYLNNLLVSGLIMATEPPLAVLLLRGLGFPPWQYALAFAVPCLGGLVGSRLARRVVARHGRHRVLRTVGTLRAVWLIGLAFVRPGVVGLVTVMAVELAIIVNMSLYTPVLATYRLEHTPDHLVARTLSAWSIGQQASIAVLTALAGLLAEVTGPRTALTVAGLLMLTTPLLLPRRDRAPGQGEEAPVRTGFRGSCRR
;
A
#
# COMPACT_ATOMS: atom_id res chain seq x y z
N MET A 1 18.76 25.36 -9.17
CA MET A 1 18.20 24.33 -10.12
C MET A 1 18.85 22.99 -9.79
N VAL A 2 18.19 22.13 -9.01
CA VAL A 2 18.70 20.77 -8.73
C VAL A 2 18.36 19.92 -9.93
N GLY A 3 19.39 19.58 -10.74
CA GLY A 3 19.25 18.78 -11.95
C GLY A 3 18.39 17.53 -11.69
N ARG A 4 17.48 17.21 -12.61
CA ARG A 4 16.74 15.94 -12.65
C ARG A 4 17.76 14.81 -12.75
N ARG A 5 18.19 14.23 -11.61
CA ARG A 5 19.02 13.03 -11.62
C ARG A 5 18.25 11.94 -12.36
N SER A 6 18.80 11.48 -13.46
CA SER A 6 18.29 10.32 -14.18
C SER A 6 18.55 9.08 -13.33
N LEU A 7 17.50 8.40 -12.88
CA LEU A 7 17.60 7.12 -12.15
C LEU A 7 17.91 5.93 -13.07
N GLY A 8 18.21 6.22 -14.34
CA GLY A 8 18.54 5.22 -15.35
C GLY A 8 17.32 4.66 -16.10
N ARG A 9 17.59 4.07 -17.28
CA ARG A 9 16.56 3.54 -18.18
C ARG A 9 15.75 2.40 -17.54
N SER A 10 16.42 1.51 -16.81
CA SER A 10 15.76 0.37 -16.16
C SER A 10 14.77 0.81 -15.09
N PHE A 11 15.10 1.85 -14.30
CA PHE A 11 14.15 2.44 -13.37
C PHE A 11 12.99 3.11 -14.10
N GLY A 12 13.26 3.81 -15.22
CA GLY A 12 12.22 4.42 -16.03
C GLY A 12 11.19 3.40 -16.51
N LEU A 13 11.63 2.25 -17.02
CA LEU A 13 10.76 1.16 -17.45
C LEU A 13 9.98 0.52 -16.30
N LEU A 14 10.63 0.30 -15.15
CA LEU A 14 9.95 -0.19 -13.95
C LEU A 14 8.86 0.78 -13.47
N TRP A 15 9.18 2.08 -13.44
CA TRP A 15 8.23 3.11 -13.05
C TRP A 15 7.08 3.26 -14.05
N THR A 16 7.34 3.18 -15.36
CA THR A 16 6.31 3.19 -16.41
C THR A 16 5.39 1.98 -16.28
N ALA A 17 5.94 0.79 -16.07
CA ALA A 17 5.15 -0.42 -15.83
C ALA A 17 4.19 -0.24 -14.64
N TYR A 18 4.71 0.25 -13.52
CA TYR A 18 3.91 0.55 -12.34
C TYR A 18 2.85 1.61 -12.62
N ALA A 19 3.21 2.70 -13.30
CA ALA A 19 2.29 3.79 -13.62
C ALA A 19 1.12 3.31 -14.47
N VAL A 20 1.41 2.59 -15.56
CA VAL A 20 0.38 2.04 -16.47
C VAL A 20 -0.56 1.11 -15.71
N SER A 21 -0.02 0.19 -14.89
CA SER A 21 -0.81 -0.72 -14.07
C SER A 21 -1.64 0.03 -13.00
N ALA A 22 -1.07 1.06 -12.35
CA ALA A 22 -1.76 1.82 -11.32
C ALA A 22 -2.94 2.65 -11.90
N TYR A 23 -2.74 3.31 -13.04
CA TYR A 23 -3.82 4.04 -13.71
C TYR A 23 -4.87 3.11 -14.28
N GLY A 24 -4.49 1.96 -14.85
CA GLY A 24 -5.44 0.94 -15.31
C GLY A 24 -6.34 0.44 -14.18
N SER A 25 -5.74 0.04 -13.06
CA SER A 25 -6.50 -0.38 -11.87
C SER A 25 -7.33 0.76 -11.26
N GLY A 26 -6.88 2.01 -11.40
CA GLY A 26 -7.65 3.19 -11.03
C GLY A 26 -8.89 3.36 -11.89
N LEU A 27 -8.78 3.17 -13.21
CA LEU A 27 -9.92 3.17 -14.15
C LEU A 27 -10.89 2.02 -13.87
N GLY A 28 -10.37 0.81 -13.58
CA GLY A 28 -11.16 -0.37 -13.22
C GLY A 28 -11.80 -0.32 -11.82
N PHE A 29 -11.53 0.74 -11.04
CA PHE A 29 -12.07 0.86 -9.68
C PHE A 29 -13.61 0.88 -9.70
N GLY A 30 -14.21 -0.05 -8.97
CA GLY A 30 -15.67 -0.20 -8.91
C GLY A 30 -16.30 -0.92 -10.12
N ALA A 31 -15.55 -1.27 -11.16
CA ALA A 31 -16.11 -1.91 -12.34
C ALA A 31 -16.65 -3.32 -12.05
N LEU A 32 -15.97 -4.13 -11.24
CA LEU A 32 -16.43 -5.48 -10.88
C LEU A 32 -17.75 -5.48 -10.08
N PRO A 33 -17.91 -4.67 -9.01
CA PRO A 33 -19.22 -4.51 -8.37
C PRO A 33 -20.32 -4.01 -9.31
N LEU A 34 -20.00 -3.07 -10.22
CA LEU A 34 -20.98 -2.57 -11.18
C LEU A 34 -21.39 -3.62 -12.20
N ILE A 35 -20.47 -4.48 -12.66
CA ILE A 35 -20.81 -5.63 -13.51
C ILE A 35 -21.74 -6.58 -12.75
N ALA A 36 -21.45 -6.87 -11.47
CA ALA A 36 -22.29 -7.73 -10.65
C ALA A 36 -23.73 -7.18 -10.55
N VAL A 37 -23.89 -5.88 -10.31
CA VAL A 37 -25.20 -5.24 -10.18
C VAL A 37 -25.90 -5.08 -11.52
N LEU A 38 -25.22 -4.54 -12.55
CA LEU A 38 -25.86 -4.12 -13.80
C LEU A 38 -25.98 -5.24 -14.84
N ALA A 39 -25.07 -6.21 -14.83
CA ALA A 39 -25.04 -7.28 -15.82
C ALA A 39 -25.53 -8.63 -15.26
N LEU A 40 -25.47 -8.83 -13.94
CA LEU A 40 -25.80 -10.10 -13.29
C LEU A 40 -26.95 -9.99 -12.28
N ASP A 41 -27.55 -8.79 -12.12
CA ASP A 41 -28.62 -8.50 -11.14
C ASP A 41 -28.27 -8.97 -9.70
N ALA A 42 -26.99 -8.92 -9.34
CA ALA A 42 -26.48 -9.42 -8.07
C ALA A 42 -27.06 -8.63 -6.88
N GLY A 43 -27.48 -9.36 -5.86
CA GLY A 43 -28.00 -8.78 -4.63
C GLY A 43 -26.93 -8.12 -3.77
N PRO A 44 -27.33 -7.29 -2.76
CA PRO A 44 -26.40 -6.59 -1.88
C PRO A 44 -25.40 -7.51 -1.16
N GLY A 45 -25.84 -8.74 -0.81
CA GLY A 45 -24.99 -9.75 -0.18
C GLY A 45 -23.85 -10.20 -1.07
N GLU A 46 -24.13 -10.51 -2.34
CA GLU A 46 -23.12 -10.96 -3.31
C GLU A 46 -22.11 -9.85 -3.62
N VAL A 47 -22.56 -8.60 -3.74
CA VAL A 47 -21.69 -7.44 -3.93
C VAL A 47 -20.78 -7.22 -2.71
N SER A 48 -21.32 -7.41 -1.51
CA SER A 48 -20.54 -7.31 -0.26
C SER A 48 -19.48 -8.40 -0.16
N VAL A 49 -19.81 -9.64 -0.52
CA VAL A 49 -18.85 -10.75 -0.59
C VAL A 49 -17.76 -10.45 -1.63
N LEU A 50 -18.12 -9.94 -2.80
CA LEU A 50 -17.17 -9.56 -3.85
C LEU A 50 -16.18 -8.48 -3.35
N ALA A 51 -16.67 -7.50 -2.62
CA ALA A 51 -15.82 -6.45 -2.02
C ALA A 51 -14.88 -7.01 -0.93
N ALA A 52 -15.33 -8.02 -0.17
CA ALA A 52 -14.56 -8.61 0.92
C ALA A 52 -13.50 -9.62 0.45
N VAL A 53 -13.67 -10.25 -0.72
CA VAL A 53 -12.75 -11.29 -1.23
C VAL A 53 -11.33 -10.76 -1.39
N GLY A 54 -11.13 -9.57 -1.94
CA GLY A 54 -9.80 -9.00 -2.15
C GLY A 54 -8.98 -8.89 -0.86
N PRO A 55 -9.48 -8.20 0.17
CA PRO A 55 -8.85 -8.14 1.49
C PRO A 55 -8.64 -9.51 2.16
N ALA A 56 -9.65 -10.41 2.09
CA ALA A 56 -9.57 -11.74 2.68
C ALA A 56 -8.46 -12.59 2.04
N VAL A 57 -8.40 -12.62 0.72
CA VAL A 57 -7.34 -13.29 -0.03
C VAL A 57 -5.99 -12.65 0.28
N GLY A 58 -5.96 -11.32 0.47
CA GLY A 58 -4.77 -10.59 0.87
C GLY A 58 -4.15 -11.15 2.13
N VAL A 59 -4.94 -11.43 3.13
CA VAL A 59 -4.48 -12.00 4.41
C VAL A 59 -4.04 -13.47 4.25
N LEU A 60 -4.86 -14.29 3.56
CA LEU A 60 -4.63 -15.72 3.46
C LEU A 60 -3.45 -16.11 2.56
N ILE A 61 -3.33 -15.44 1.41
CA ILE A 61 -2.35 -15.82 0.37
C ILE A 61 -1.02 -15.08 0.52
N ALA A 62 -1.00 -13.89 1.13
CA ALA A 62 0.25 -13.16 1.29
C ALA A 62 1.29 -13.94 2.13
N LEU A 63 0.88 -14.75 3.10
CA LEU A 63 1.76 -15.59 3.91
C LEU A 63 2.55 -16.62 3.07
N PRO A 64 1.93 -17.50 2.26
CA PRO A 64 2.66 -18.47 1.45
C PRO A 64 3.38 -17.85 0.25
N LEU A 65 2.93 -16.70 -0.26
CA LEU A 65 3.57 -16.03 -1.40
C LEU A 65 4.92 -15.38 -1.06
N ALA A 66 5.12 -14.92 0.17
CA ALA A 66 6.36 -14.25 0.56
C ALA A 66 7.62 -15.09 0.32
N PRO A 67 7.73 -16.34 0.84
CA PRO A 67 8.89 -17.20 0.56
C PRO A 67 9.02 -17.56 -0.92
N TRP A 68 7.88 -17.78 -1.60
CA TRP A 68 7.90 -18.11 -3.02
C TRP A 68 8.49 -16.96 -3.86
N VAL A 69 8.14 -15.70 -3.56
CA VAL A 69 8.69 -14.53 -4.23
C VAL A 69 10.19 -14.36 -3.91
N GLU A 70 10.61 -14.65 -2.67
CA GLU A 70 11.98 -14.44 -2.22
C GLU A 70 13.00 -15.26 -3.01
N PHE A 71 12.74 -16.54 -3.24
CA PHE A 71 13.66 -17.45 -3.93
C PHE A 71 13.57 -17.36 -5.46
N ARG A 72 12.71 -16.51 -5.99
CA ARG A 72 12.55 -16.30 -7.42
C ARG A 72 13.20 -14.99 -7.87
N ARG A 73 13.55 -14.93 -9.15
CA ARG A 73 13.96 -13.67 -9.80
C ARG A 73 12.78 -12.71 -9.79
N LYS A 74 12.98 -11.49 -9.26
CA LYS A 74 11.91 -10.55 -8.99
C LYS A 74 11.19 -10.09 -10.25
N ARG A 75 11.96 -9.76 -11.31
CA ARG A 75 11.41 -9.30 -12.59
C ARG A 75 10.52 -10.35 -13.27
N PRO A 76 10.91 -11.63 -13.48
CA PRO A 76 10.02 -12.66 -14.01
C PRO A 76 8.75 -12.86 -13.17
N VAL A 77 8.84 -12.75 -11.84
CA VAL A 77 7.66 -12.83 -10.95
C VAL A 77 6.72 -11.67 -11.24
N MET A 78 7.21 -10.43 -11.35
CA MET A 78 6.38 -9.27 -11.67
C MET A 78 5.68 -9.42 -13.02
N ILE A 79 6.41 -9.86 -14.07
CA ILE A 79 5.84 -10.13 -15.40
C ILE A 79 4.76 -11.21 -15.32
N ALA A 80 5.03 -12.32 -14.63
CA ALA A 80 4.06 -13.41 -14.47
C ALA A 80 2.79 -12.95 -13.74
N MET A 81 2.92 -12.10 -12.70
CA MET A 81 1.78 -11.56 -11.96
C MET A 81 0.93 -10.60 -12.80
N ASP A 82 1.56 -9.75 -13.63
CA ASP A 82 0.83 -8.88 -14.55
C ASP A 82 0.14 -9.67 -15.66
N LEU A 83 0.82 -10.67 -16.25
CA LEU A 83 0.19 -11.57 -17.23
C LEU A 83 -0.97 -12.38 -16.62
N THR A 84 -0.85 -12.82 -15.38
CA THR A 84 -1.95 -13.48 -14.66
C THR A 84 -3.13 -12.54 -14.49
N ARG A 85 -2.90 -11.27 -14.06
CA ARG A 85 -3.98 -10.26 -13.95
C ARG A 85 -4.62 -9.99 -15.31
N PHE A 86 -3.81 -9.81 -16.36
CA PHE A 86 -4.31 -9.64 -17.72
C PHE A 86 -5.20 -10.81 -18.13
N ALA A 87 -4.69 -12.05 -18.04
CA ALA A 87 -5.41 -13.24 -18.48
C ALA A 87 -6.74 -13.40 -17.75
N VAL A 88 -6.73 -13.24 -16.41
CA VAL A 88 -7.93 -13.44 -15.59
C VAL A 88 -8.95 -12.32 -15.78
N LEU A 89 -8.55 -11.05 -15.87
CA LEU A 89 -9.45 -9.94 -16.17
C LEU A 89 -10.01 -10.03 -17.59
N ALA A 90 -9.23 -10.48 -18.57
CA ALA A 90 -9.68 -10.68 -19.96
C ALA A 90 -10.75 -11.76 -20.10
N THR A 91 -10.88 -12.68 -19.14
CA THR A 91 -11.98 -13.66 -19.14
C THR A 91 -13.35 -13.02 -18.96
N ILE A 92 -13.42 -11.84 -18.30
CA ILE A 92 -14.70 -11.16 -18.04
C ILE A 92 -15.37 -10.68 -19.33
N PRO A 93 -14.73 -9.87 -20.19
CA PRO A 93 -15.35 -9.45 -21.45
C PRO A 93 -15.65 -10.63 -22.38
N VAL A 94 -14.82 -11.67 -22.39
CA VAL A 94 -15.07 -12.89 -23.19
C VAL A 94 -16.30 -13.62 -22.68
N ALA A 95 -16.39 -13.89 -21.37
CA ALA A 95 -17.53 -14.56 -20.77
C ALA A 95 -18.84 -13.75 -20.90
N TYR A 96 -18.74 -12.41 -20.84
CA TYR A 96 -19.88 -11.52 -21.05
C TYR A 96 -20.44 -11.64 -22.45
N VAL A 97 -19.59 -11.62 -23.48
CA VAL A 97 -20.01 -11.76 -24.89
C VAL A 97 -20.63 -13.16 -25.16
N LEU A 98 -20.09 -14.20 -24.50
CA LEU A 98 -20.57 -15.58 -24.62
C LEU A 98 -21.82 -15.87 -23.76
N GLY A 99 -22.25 -14.93 -22.92
CA GLY A 99 -23.39 -15.12 -22.01
C GLY A 99 -23.12 -16.07 -20.83
N TRP A 100 -21.85 -16.34 -20.50
CA TRP A 100 -21.45 -17.29 -19.44
C TRP A 100 -20.97 -16.59 -18.16
N LEU A 101 -21.00 -15.25 -18.14
CA LEU A 101 -20.54 -14.49 -17.00
C LEU A 101 -21.42 -14.76 -15.77
N GLY A 102 -20.80 -15.05 -14.64
CA GLY A 102 -21.48 -15.28 -13.36
C GLY A 102 -20.73 -14.66 -12.18
N VAL A 103 -21.43 -14.45 -11.06
CA VAL A 103 -20.86 -13.88 -9.83
C VAL A 103 -19.68 -14.70 -9.31
N GLY A 104 -19.76 -16.04 -9.40
CA GLY A 104 -18.65 -16.93 -9.03
C GLY A 104 -17.36 -16.65 -9.80
N GLN A 105 -17.45 -16.33 -11.09
CA GLN A 105 -16.30 -15.92 -11.89
C GLN A 105 -15.72 -14.60 -11.40
N LEU A 106 -16.55 -13.61 -11.09
CA LEU A 106 -16.09 -12.32 -10.56
C LEU A 106 -15.36 -12.48 -9.23
N LEU A 107 -15.84 -13.38 -8.35
CA LEU A 107 -15.18 -13.72 -7.08
C LEU A 107 -13.79 -14.32 -7.31
N VAL A 108 -13.67 -15.30 -8.21
CA VAL A 108 -12.39 -15.93 -8.55
C VAL A 108 -11.44 -14.90 -9.16
N VAL A 109 -11.91 -14.08 -10.09
CA VAL A 109 -11.11 -13.01 -10.70
C VAL A 109 -10.61 -12.04 -9.65
N SER A 110 -11.48 -11.55 -8.76
CA SER A 110 -11.11 -10.63 -7.66
C SER A 110 -10.05 -11.25 -6.75
N ALA A 111 -10.22 -12.54 -6.39
CA ALA A 111 -9.28 -13.29 -5.57
C ALA A 111 -7.88 -13.38 -6.22
N VAL A 112 -7.83 -13.78 -7.48
CA VAL A 112 -6.57 -13.95 -8.23
C VAL A 112 -5.88 -12.61 -8.45
N VAL A 113 -6.64 -11.56 -8.82
CA VAL A 113 -6.09 -10.20 -9.00
C VAL A 113 -5.49 -9.66 -7.70
N ALA A 114 -6.17 -9.86 -6.56
CA ALA A 114 -5.67 -9.46 -5.24
C ALA A 114 -4.37 -10.20 -4.88
N ALA A 115 -4.33 -11.52 -5.05
CA ALA A 115 -3.15 -12.34 -4.81
C ALA A 115 -1.95 -11.92 -5.68
N ALA A 116 -2.20 -11.74 -6.98
CA ALA A 116 -1.18 -11.31 -7.94
C ALA A 116 -0.66 -9.90 -7.61
N LYS A 117 -1.51 -8.97 -7.17
CA LYS A 117 -1.12 -7.63 -6.75
C LYS A 117 -0.16 -7.67 -5.55
N ILE A 118 -0.42 -8.54 -4.57
CA ILE A 118 0.44 -8.69 -3.39
C ILE A 118 1.82 -9.22 -3.79
N ALA A 119 1.88 -10.28 -4.60
CA ALA A 119 3.12 -10.85 -5.09
C ALA A 119 3.91 -9.84 -5.95
N PHE A 120 3.22 -9.09 -6.82
CA PHE A 120 3.81 -8.02 -7.63
C PHE A 120 4.44 -6.94 -6.76
N ASN A 121 3.74 -6.46 -5.74
CA ASN A 121 4.24 -5.41 -4.84
C ASN A 121 5.44 -5.88 -4.02
N ALA A 122 5.40 -7.12 -3.51
CA ALA A 122 6.52 -7.71 -2.76
C ALA A 122 7.77 -7.86 -3.65
N ALA A 123 7.60 -8.37 -4.87
CA ALA A 123 8.69 -8.48 -5.84
C ALA A 123 9.20 -7.11 -6.29
N GLY A 124 8.29 -6.16 -6.56
CA GLY A 124 8.61 -4.80 -7.01
C GLY A 124 9.43 -4.02 -6.00
N GLY A 125 9.11 -4.08 -4.70
CA GLY A 125 9.90 -3.44 -3.66
C GLY A 125 11.31 -4.02 -3.54
N ALA A 126 11.46 -5.35 -3.61
CA ALA A 126 12.76 -6.01 -3.60
C ALA A 126 13.58 -5.69 -4.87
N TYR A 127 12.91 -5.64 -6.03
CA TYR A 127 13.56 -5.29 -7.30
C TYR A 127 13.99 -3.81 -7.33
N LEU A 128 13.18 -2.91 -6.81
CA LEU A 128 13.53 -1.49 -6.68
C LEU A 128 14.80 -1.30 -5.87
N LYS A 129 14.92 -1.99 -4.72
CA LYS A 129 16.12 -1.94 -3.87
C LYS A 129 17.37 -2.42 -4.60
N ALA A 130 17.27 -3.47 -5.42
CA ALA A 130 18.38 -4.00 -6.21
C ALA A 130 18.75 -3.10 -7.41
N LEU A 131 17.78 -2.34 -7.94
CA LEU A 131 17.95 -1.56 -9.16
C LEU A 131 18.49 -0.15 -8.90
N VAL A 132 18.15 0.46 -7.78
CA VAL A 132 18.41 1.87 -7.47
C VAL A 132 19.46 1.97 -6.35
N ARG A 133 20.38 2.94 -6.46
CA ARG A 133 21.38 3.21 -5.43
C ARG A 133 20.69 3.63 -4.11
N PRO A 134 21.28 3.31 -2.95
CA PRO A 134 20.70 3.69 -1.65
C PRO A 134 20.33 5.18 -1.53
N ASP A 135 21.19 6.08 -2.04
CA ASP A 135 20.96 7.52 -2.00
C ASP A 135 19.77 7.99 -2.87
N ASP A 136 19.39 7.20 -3.86
CA ASP A 136 18.31 7.51 -4.81
C ASP A 136 16.99 6.82 -4.46
N LEU A 137 16.96 5.92 -3.45
CA LEU A 137 15.76 5.18 -3.03
C LEU A 137 14.62 6.11 -2.60
N LEU A 138 14.93 7.20 -1.90
CA LEU A 138 13.91 8.17 -1.51
C LEU A 138 13.25 8.83 -2.73
N VAL A 139 14.03 9.18 -3.75
CA VAL A 139 13.51 9.77 -5.00
C VAL A 139 12.66 8.77 -5.75
N ALA A 140 13.11 7.52 -5.81
CA ALA A 140 12.38 6.42 -6.44
C ALA A 140 11.03 6.18 -5.74
N ASN A 141 11.03 5.98 -4.42
CA ASN A 141 9.81 5.79 -3.63
C ASN A 141 8.85 7.01 -3.75
N ALA A 142 9.37 8.25 -3.74
CA ALA A 142 8.55 9.44 -3.92
C ALA A 142 7.87 9.49 -5.30
N ARG A 143 8.51 8.98 -6.37
CA ARG A 143 7.88 8.87 -7.70
C ARG A 143 6.77 7.82 -7.70
N PHE A 144 6.98 6.66 -7.08
CA PHE A 144 5.94 5.65 -6.94
C PHE A 144 4.74 6.19 -6.16
N GLU A 145 4.99 6.86 -5.03
CA GLU A 145 3.96 7.47 -4.21
C GLU A 145 3.18 8.56 -4.97
N SER A 146 3.89 9.44 -5.69
CA SER A 146 3.25 10.45 -6.55
C SER A 146 2.34 9.82 -7.62
N THR A 147 2.78 8.72 -8.23
CA THR A 147 1.98 7.98 -9.21
C THR A 147 0.77 7.33 -8.56
N ASN A 148 0.93 6.75 -7.38
CA ASN A 148 -0.16 6.17 -6.61
C ASN A 148 -1.26 7.21 -6.32
N TRP A 149 -0.89 8.35 -5.75
CA TRP A 149 -1.85 9.41 -5.45
C TRP A 149 -2.51 10.02 -6.69
N SER A 150 -1.76 10.19 -7.80
CA SER A 150 -2.36 10.65 -9.03
C SER A 150 -3.32 9.62 -9.64
N SER A 151 -3.00 8.33 -9.55
CA SER A 151 -3.92 7.27 -10.02
C SER A 151 -5.20 7.18 -9.17
N ILE A 152 -5.10 7.40 -7.85
CA ILE A 152 -6.26 7.46 -6.95
C ILE A 152 -7.11 8.70 -7.22
N ALA A 153 -6.47 9.86 -7.49
CA ALA A 153 -7.20 11.11 -7.73
C ALA A 153 -7.89 11.13 -9.11
N VAL A 154 -7.26 10.58 -10.13
CA VAL A 154 -7.71 10.68 -11.53
C VAL A 154 -8.41 9.41 -12.01
N GLY A 155 -8.00 8.25 -11.49
CA GLY A 155 -8.49 6.95 -11.93
C GLY A 155 -10.00 6.79 -11.77
N PRO A 156 -10.58 6.89 -10.56
CA PRO A 156 -12.00 6.68 -10.36
C PRO A 156 -12.91 7.65 -11.12
N PRO A 157 -12.63 8.98 -11.20
CA PRO A 157 -13.43 9.89 -12.05
C PRO A 157 -13.38 9.52 -13.53
N LEU A 158 -12.20 9.20 -14.08
CA LEU A 158 -12.08 8.75 -15.46
C LEU A 158 -12.70 7.37 -15.67
N GLY A 159 -12.56 6.47 -14.70
CA GLY A 159 -13.20 5.15 -14.70
C GLY A 159 -14.72 5.25 -14.71
N GLY A 160 -15.30 6.11 -13.86
CA GLY A 160 -16.73 6.40 -13.84
C GLY A 160 -17.24 6.95 -15.18
N ALA A 161 -16.50 7.90 -15.79
CA ALA A 161 -16.82 8.42 -17.12
C ALA A 161 -16.71 7.30 -18.19
N ALA A 162 -15.67 6.48 -18.16
CA ALA A 162 -15.51 5.36 -19.08
C ALA A 162 -16.62 4.32 -18.92
N ILE A 163 -17.03 4.00 -17.70
CA ILE A 163 -18.17 3.12 -17.42
C ILE A 163 -19.47 3.72 -17.96
N GLY A 164 -19.69 5.02 -17.79
CA GLY A 164 -20.88 5.70 -18.29
C GLY A 164 -20.95 5.75 -19.82
N LEU A 165 -19.82 5.88 -20.52
CA LEU A 165 -19.75 5.99 -21.96
C LEU A 165 -19.67 4.63 -22.68
N PHE A 166 -18.91 3.69 -22.13
CA PHE A 166 -18.56 2.43 -22.80
C PHE A 166 -19.01 1.20 -22.04
N GLY A 167 -19.56 1.37 -20.83
CA GLY A 167 -19.96 0.29 -19.96
C GLY A 167 -18.81 -0.29 -19.10
N PRO A 168 -19.16 -1.03 -18.02
CA PRO A 168 -18.18 -1.52 -17.06
C PRO A 168 -17.29 -2.64 -17.63
N VAL A 169 -17.79 -3.44 -18.58
CA VAL A 169 -17.04 -4.55 -19.21
C VAL A 169 -15.86 -4.00 -20.04
N VAL A 170 -16.08 -2.93 -20.82
CA VAL A 170 -15.01 -2.28 -21.59
C VAL A 170 -13.96 -1.68 -20.67
N THR A 171 -14.39 -1.14 -19.55
CA THR A 171 -13.47 -0.57 -18.55
C THR A 171 -12.58 -1.65 -17.92
N VAL A 172 -13.13 -2.85 -17.64
CA VAL A 172 -12.32 -4.01 -17.19
C VAL A 172 -11.35 -4.48 -18.27
N ALA A 173 -11.76 -4.46 -19.54
CA ALA A 173 -10.86 -4.79 -20.65
C ALA A 173 -9.68 -3.80 -20.75
N ALA A 174 -9.93 -2.50 -20.52
CA ALA A 174 -8.88 -1.49 -20.49
C ALA A 174 -7.92 -1.69 -19.31
N ASP A 175 -8.43 -2.06 -18.12
CA ASP A 175 -7.59 -2.44 -16.98
C ASP A 175 -6.76 -3.68 -17.30
N ALA A 176 -7.35 -4.72 -17.87
CA ALA A 176 -6.64 -5.91 -18.33
C ALA A 176 -5.47 -5.56 -19.26
N LEU A 177 -5.72 -4.74 -20.29
CA LEU A 177 -4.69 -4.28 -21.23
C LEU A 177 -3.57 -3.49 -20.54
N SER A 178 -3.89 -2.72 -19.50
CA SER A 178 -2.87 -2.00 -18.72
C SER A 178 -1.84 -2.95 -18.10
N HIS A 179 -2.27 -4.10 -17.60
CA HIS A 179 -1.38 -5.13 -17.05
C HIS A 179 -0.52 -5.78 -18.13
N LEU A 180 -1.05 -5.97 -19.35
CA LEU A 180 -0.26 -6.45 -20.48
C LEU A 180 0.84 -5.45 -20.86
N PHE A 181 0.52 -4.15 -20.96
CA PHE A 181 1.51 -3.11 -21.23
C PHE A 181 2.55 -2.99 -20.11
N SER A 182 2.14 -3.16 -18.85
CA SER A 182 3.08 -3.23 -17.71
C SER A 182 4.04 -4.41 -17.86
N ALA A 183 3.55 -5.60 -18.19
CA ALA A 183 4.37 -6.79 -18.43
C ALA A 183 5.36 -6.59 -19.58
N LEU A 184 4.92 -5.95 -20.69
CA LEU A 184 5.78 -5.61 -21.82
C LEU A 184 6.87 -4.60 -21.43
N ALA A 185 6.54 -3.55 -20.67
CA ALA A 185 7.51 -2.58 -20.16
C ALA A 185 8.56 -3.24 -19.26
N LEU A 186 8.15 -4.15 -18.36
CA LEU A 186 9.05 -4.95 -17.54
C LEU A 186 9.93 -5.88 -18.39
N SER A 187 9.38 -6.48 -19.45
CA SER A 187 10.13 -7.36 -20.35
C SER A 187 11.20 -6.62 -21.17
N ALA A 188 10.98 -5.31 -21.43
CA ALA A 188 11.91 -4.45 -22.14
C ALA A 188 13.15 -4.02 -21.31
N ILE A 189 13.17 -4.29 -20.00
CA ILE A 189 14.32 -4.02 -19.16
C ILE A 189 15.44 -4.96 -19.57
N ARG A 190 16.45 -4.44 -20.31
CA ARG A 190 17.65 -5.18 -20.73
C ARG A 190 18.77 -4.91 -19.71
N GLY A 191 19.35 -5.93 -19.10
CA GLY A 191 20.50 -5.75 -18.21
C GLY A 191 21.03 -7.05 -17.63
N ARG A 192 22.32 -7.03 -17.25
CA ARG A 192 23.05 -8.09 -16.54
C ARG A 192 22.57 -8.32 -15.08
N ASP A 193 21.34 -7.93 -14.75
CA ASP A 193 20.76 -8.11 -13.41
C ASP A 193 20.49 -9.59 -13.04
N ARG A 194 21.00 -10.53 -13.86
CA ARG A 194 20.74 -11.97 -13.68
C ARG A 194 21.22 -12.53 -12.34
N ASP A 195 22.26 -11.95 -11.75
CA ASP A 195 22.88 -12.50 -10.53
C ASP A 195 22.53 -11.72 -9.26
N ARG A 196 22.20 -10.40 -9.36
CA ARG A 196 21.80 -9.57 -8.20
C ARG A 196 20.37 -9.81 -7.74
N ASP A 197 19.53 -10.36 -8.62
CA ASP A 197 18.09 -10.58 -8.39
C ASP A 197 17.78 -11.84 -7.55
N ARG A 198 18.77 -12.68 -7.31
CA ARG A 198 18.57 -13.96 -6.60
C ARG A 198 19.16 -13.85 -5.20
N ALA A 199 18.30 -13.94 -4.19
CA ALA A 199 18.81 -14.15 -2.84
C ALA A 199 19.63 -15.44 -2.81
N PRO A 200 20.84 -15.45 -2.19
CA PRO A 200 21.59 -16.68 -2.00
C PRO A 200 20.71 -17.72 -1.32
N ARG A 201 20.61 -18.92 -1.89
CA ARG A 201 20.00 -20.03 -1.16
C ARG A 201 20.80 -20.25 0.12
N PRO A 202 20.20 -20.31 1.29
CA PRO A 202 20.91 -20.72 2.49
C PRO A 202 21.54 -22.08 2.21
N ALA A 203 22.86 -22.17 2.27
CA ALA A 203 23.57 -23.43 2.19
C ALA A 203 23.27 -24.20 3.49
N GLY A 204 22.45 -25.25 3.38
CA GLY A 204 22.20 -26.19 4.46
C GLY A 204 21.14 -25.76 5.48
N GLY A 205 20.04 -26.48 5.47
CA GLY A 205 19.04 -26.45 6.54
C GLY A 205 17.63 -26.50 5.98
N THR A 206 16.93 -27.58 6.24
CA THR A 206 15.48 -27.69 6.21
C THR A 206 14.89 -26.78 7.30
N ALA A 207 15.11 -25.46 7.17
CA ALA A 207 14.36 -24.51 7.97
C ALA A 207 12.88 -24.79 7.67
N SER A 208 12.15 -25.24 8.68
CA SER A 208 10.73 -25.51 8.58
C SER A 208 10.06 -24.38 7.79
N ARG A 209 9.27 -24.74 6.76
CA ARG A 209 8.55 -23.75 5.94
C ARG A 209 7.78 -22.73 6.82
N ALA A 210 7.30 -23.17 7.98
CA ALA A 210 6.67 -22.32 8.97
C ALA A 210 7.64 -21.31 9.61
N GLY A 211 8.88 -21.70 9.90
CA GLY A 211 9.92 -20.78 10.42
C GLY A 211 10.26 -19.67 9.42
N ALA A 212 10.39 -20.04 8.15
CA ALA A 212 10.67 -19.11 7.07
C ALA A 212 9.54 -18.07 6.86
N LEU A 213 8.28 -18.45 7.09
CA LEU A 213 7.13 -17.53 7.02
C LEU A 213 7.19 -16.45 8.12
N LEU A 214 7.66 -16.82 9.29
CA LEU A 214 7.72 -15.93 10.45
C LEU A 214 8.97 -15.03 10.48
N ASP A 215 9.98 -15.27 9.64
CA ASP A 215 11.22 -14.50 9.66
C ASP A 215 10.99 -13.01 9.34
N GLY A 216 10.05 -12.69 8.44
CA GLY A 216 9.65 -11.30 8.17
C GLY A 216 9.08 -10.61 9.43
N TRP A 217 8.23 -11.31 10.17
CA TRP A 217 7.66 -10.83 11.45
C TRP A 217 8.73 -10.74 12.53
N ARG A 218 9.60 -11.76 12.65
CA ARG A 218 10.71 -11.76 13.61
C ARG A 218 11.65 -10.60 13.35
N HIS A 219 11.96 -10.31 12.08
CA HIS A 219 12.79 -9.16 11.72
C HIS A 219 12.12 -7.84 12.09
N LEU A 220 10.83 -7.66 11.77
CA LEU A 220 10.08 -6.44 12.10
C LEU A 220 9.93 -6.22 13.61
N LEU A 221 9.59 -7.26 14.35
CA LEU A 221 9.31 -7.17 15.78
C LEU A 221 10.59 -7.25 16.63
N GLY A 222 11.63 -7.88 16.12
CA GLY A 222 12.92 -8.02 16.80
C GLY A 222 13.75 -6.75 16.85
N ARG A 223 13.55 -5.82 15.90
CA ARG A 223 14.27 -4.54 15.86
C ARG A 223 13.40 -3.43 16.45
N PRO A 224 13.80 -2.82 17.57
CA PRO A 224 12.96 -1.83 18.27
C PRO A 224 12.47 -0.68 17.38
N ASP A 225 13.35 -0.16 16.51
CA ASP A 225 13.05 0.98 15.65
C ASP A 225 12.04 0.60 14.54
N LEU A 226 12.24 -0.56 13.87
CA LEU A 226 11.31 -1.09 12.87
C LEU A 226 9.97 -1.46 13.51
N ARG A 227 9.98 -2.10 14.69
CA ARG A 227 8.78 -2.43 15.45
C ARG A 227 7.96 -1.19 15.78
N ALA A 228 8.61 -0.14 16.27
CA ALA A 228 7.97 1.12 16.61
C ALA A 228 7.28 1.76 15.39
N LEU A 229 7.98 1.87 14.26
CA LEU A 229 7.44 2.39 13.01
C LEU A 229 6.34 1.50 12.42
N TYR A 230 6.49 0.18 12.53
CA TYR A 230 5.50 -0.78 12.07
C TYR A 230 4.20 -0.66 12.85
N LEU A 231 4.25 -0.72 14.19
CA LEU A 231 3.07 -0.60 15.04
C LEU A 231 2.39 0.77 14.89
N ASN A 232 3.18 1.84 14.80
CA ASN A 232 2.64 3.16 14.52
C ASN A 232 1.91 3.20 13.15
N ASN A 233 2.49 2.60 12.11
CA ASN A 233 1.86 2.56 10.79
C ASN A 233 0.60 1.70 10.76
N LEU A 234 0.56 0.57 11.48
CA LEU A 234 -0.63 -0.28 11.62
C LEU A 234 -1.80 0.51 12.20
N LEU A 235 -1.56 1.17 13.35
CA LEU A 235 -2.60 1.95 14.03
C LEU A 235 -3.04 3.15 13.19
N VAL A 236 -2.12 3.90 12.62
CA VAL A 236 -2.46 5.08 11.81
C VAL A 236 -3.29 4.69 10.58
N SER A 237 -2.82 3.69 9.80
CA SER A 237 -3.55 3.25 8.61
C SER A 237 -4.92 2.65 8.97
N GLY A 238 -4.96 1.84 10.03
CA GLY A 238 -6.20 1.23 10.49
C GLY A 238 -7.20 2.25 11.00
N LEU A 239 -6.77 3.26 11.79
CA LEU A 239 -7.66 4.30 12.30
C LEU A 239 -8.18 5.22 11.19
N ILE A 240 -7.36 5.58 10.20
CA ILE A 240 -7.82 6.38 9.06
C ILE A 240 -8.92 5.62 8.29
N MET A 241 -8.67 4.37 7.92
CA MET A 241 -9.66 3.55 7.20
C MET A 241 -10.92 3.26 8.05
N ALA A 242 -10.76 3.12 9.36
CA ALA A 242 -11.85 2.90 10.29
C ALA A 242 -12.83 4.09 10.37
N THR A 243 -12.40 5.30 10.02
CA THR A 243 -13.28 6.48 10.02
C THR A 243 -14.16 6.60 8.77
N GLU A 244 -13.83 5.92 7.66
CA GLU A 244 -14.57 6.04 6.40
C GLU A 244 -16.05 5.64 6.52
N PRO A 245 -16.44 4.45 7.06
CA PRO A 245 -17.84 4.07 7.14
C PRO A 245 -18.66 4.99 8.08
N PRO A 246 -18.23 5.28 9.33
CA PRO A 246 -18.93 6.23 10.19
C PRO A 246 -19.05 7.62 9.59
N LEU A 247 -18.01 8.11 8.90
CA LEU A 247 -18.03 9.41 8.25
C LEU A 247 -19.04 9.45 7.10
N ALA A 248 -19.10 8.39 6.28
CA ALA A 248 -20.11 8.29 5.22
C ALA A 248 -21.54 8.36 5.77
N VAL A 249 -21.83 7.61 6.84
CA VAL A 249 -23.13 7.65 7.51
C VAL A 249 -23.43 9.03 8.08
N LEU A 250 -22.46 9.65 8.75
CA LEU A 250 -22.62 10.99 9.32
C LEU A 250 -22.91 12.03 8.23
N LEU A 251 -22.14 12.04 7.14
CA LEU A 251 -22.29 13.02 6.07
C LEU A 251 -23.60 12.84 5.30
N LEU A 252 -23.89 11.62 4.85
CA LEU A 252 -25.02 11.35 3.96
C LEU A 252 -26.36 11.32 4.71
N ARG A 253 -26.43 10.61 5.85
CA ARG A 253 -27.68 10.44 6.62
C ARG A 253 -27.82 11.45 7.76
N GLY A 254 -26.73 11.72 8.48
CA GLY A 254 -26.76 12.58 9.65
C GLY A 254 -26.80 14.07 9.33
N LEU A 255 -26.05 14.51 8.33
CA LEU A 255 -25.91 15.91 7.95
C LEU A 255 -26.56 16.26 6.60
N GLY A 256 -27.11 15.27 5.89
CA GLY A 256 -27.88 15.47 4.65
C GLY A 256 -27.04 15.95 3.46
N PHE A 257 -25.76 15.62 3.40
CA PHE A 257 -24.93 15.98 2.26
C PHE A 257 -25.36 15.19 1.01
N PRO A 258 -25.55 15.85 -0.13
CA PRO A 258 -25.81 15.15 -1.38
C PRO A 258 -24.58 14.34 -1.80
N PRO A 259 -24.76 13.22 -2.52
CA PRO A 259 -23.67 12.30 -2.91
C PRO A 259 -22.49 12.96 -3.63
N TRP A 260 -22.76 14.01 -4.43
CA TRP A 260 -21.69 14.74 -5.12
C TRP A 260 -20.79 15.54 -4.18
N GLN A 261 -21.33 16.10 -3.08
CA GLN A 261 -20.52 16.77 -2.06
C GLN A 261 -19.67 15.75 -1.29
N TYR A 262 -20.23 14.59 -0.98
CA TYR A 262 -19.47 13.49 -0.39
C TYR A 262 -18.30 13.07 -1.29
N ALA A 263 -18.53 12.85 -2.59
CA ALA A 263 -17.47 12.51 -3.54
C ALA A 263 -16.41 13.64 -3.62
N LEU A 264 -16.81 14.91 -3.64
CA LEU A 264 -15.93 16.06 -3.68
C LEU A 264 -15.05 16.17 -2.43
N ALA A 265 -15.61 15.82 -1.25
CA ALA A 265 -14.92 15.87 0.03
C ALA A 265 -13.65 14.97 0.05
N PHE A 266 -13.64 13.90 -0.73
CA PHE A 266 -12.50 12.99 -0.84
C PHE A 266 -11.66 13.20 -2.11
N ALA A 267 -12.28 13.54 -3.25
CA ALA A 267 -11.58 13.69 -4.52
C ALA A 267 -10.58 14.87 -4.51
N VAL A 268 -11.00 16.04 -4.04
CA VAL A 268 -10.15 17.25 -4.03
C VAL A 268 -8.91 17.08 -3.14
N PRO A 269 -9.01 16.55 -1.91
CA PRO A 269 -7.85 16.30 -1.05
C PRO A 269 -6.80 15.37 -1.65
N CYS A 270 -7.17 14.43 -2.53
CA CYS A 270 -6.21 13.54 -3.20
C CYS A 270 -5.15 14.29 -4.01
N LEU A 271 -5.45 15.51 -4.51
CA LEU A 271 -4.47 16.37 -5.17
C LEU A 271 -3.34 16.78 -4.23
N GLY A 272 -3.61 16.88 -2.92
CA GLY A 272 -2.60 17.12 -1.90
C GLY A 272 -1.55 16.01 -1.81
N GLY A 273 -1.91 14.78 -2.18
CA GLY A 273 -1.00 13.65 -2.24
C GLY A 273 0.14 13.85 -3.23
N LEU A 274 -0.13 14.50 -4.37
CA LEU A 274 0.89 14.87 -5.35
C LEU A 274 1.87 15.90 -4.79
N VAL A 275 1.37 16.85 -4.03
CA VAL A 275 2.18 17.90 -3.40
C VAL A 275 3.08 17.28 -2.33
N GLY A 276 2.51 16.50 -1.41
CA GLY A 276 3.26 15.86 -0.32
C GLY A 276 4.36 14.92 -0.82
N SER A 277 4.06 14.06 -1.80
CA SER A 277 5.06 13.13 -2.34
C SER A 277 6.23 13.83 -3.06
N ARG A 278 5.97 14.96 -3.74
CA ARG A 278 7.02 15.77 -4.39
C ARG A 278 7.86 16.56 -3.38
N LEU A 279 7.26 16.98 -2.28
CA LEU A 279 7.94 17.69 -1.22
C LEU A 279 8.85 16.79 -0.37
N ALA A 280 8.58 15.48 -0.31
CA ALA A 280 9.29 14.53 0.55
C ALA A 280 10.82 14.67 0.44
N ARG A 281 11.38 14.72 -0.79
CA ARG A 281 12.81 14.88 -1.01
C ARG A 281 13.35 16.19 -0.46
N ARG A 282 12.66 17.32 -0.71
CA ARG A 282 13.11 18.66 -0.24
C ARG A 282 13.10 18.74 1.28
N VAL A 283 12.05 18.22 1.89
CA VAL A 283 11.87 18.23 3.35
C VAL A 283 12.92 17.35 4.04
N VAL A 284 13.19 16.16 3.49
CA VAL A 284 14.24 15.27 4.01
C VAL A 284 15.64 15.88 3.83
N ALA A 285 15.93 16.50 2.67
CA ALA A 285 17.21 17.15 2.43
C ALA A 285 17.48 18.31 3.40
N ARG A 286 16.42 19.02 3.84
CA ARG A 286 16.54 20.17 4.74
C ARG A 286 16.57 19.79 6.23
N HIS A 287 15.82 18.76 6.63
CA HIS A 287 15.59 18.47 8.05
C HIS A 287 16.13 17.10 8.48
N GLY A 288 16.59 16.25 7.55
CA GLY A 288 17.02 14.89 7.81
C GLY A 288 15.86 13.90 7.99
N ARG A 289 16.12 12.61 7.70
CA ARG A 289 15.08 11.55 7.67
C ARG A 289 14.43 11.32 9.02
N HIS A 290 15.24 11.20 10.07
CA HIS A 290 14.74 10.92 11.42
C HIS A 290 13.81 12.03 11.93
N ARG A 291 14.20 13.29 11.77
CA ARG A 291 13.36 14.41 12.15
C ARG A 291 12.05 14.43 11.36
N VAL A 292 12.08 14.13 10.07
CA VAL A 292 10.87 14.05 9.23
C VAL A 292 9.95 12.91 9.68
N LEU A 293 10.49 11.70 9.91
CA LEU A 293 9.70 10.57 10.44
C LEU A 293 9.01 10.92 11.76
N ARG A 294 9.69 11.66 12.62
CA ARG A 294 9.15 12.04 13.92
C ARG A 294 8.16 13.20 13.83
N THR A 295 8.51 14.30 13.18
CA THR A 295 7.66 15.51 13.11
C THR A 295 6.42 15.28 12.25
N VAL A 296 6.58 14.75 11.03
CA VAL A 296 5.46 14.45 10.15
C VAL A 296 4.63 13.29 10.70
N GLY A 297 5.29 12.28 11.31
CA GLY A 297 4.63 11.18 12.01
C GLY A 297 3.76 11.65 13.18
N THR A 298 4.16 12.70 13.90
CA THR A 298 3.35 13.34 14.94
C THR A 298 2.25 14.20 14.34
N LEU A 299 2.58 15.02 13.35
CA LEU A 299 1.65 15.98 12.74
C LEU A 299 0.45 15.27 12.08
N ARG A 300 0.66 14.11 11.43
CA ARG A 300 -0.45 13.34 10.83
C ARG A 300 -1.47 12.83 11.85
N ALA A 301 -1.09 12.71 13.13
CA ALA A 301 -1.96 12.23 14.19
C ALA A 301 -2.99 13.27 14.67
N VAL A 302 -2.72 14.55 14.46
CA VAL A 302 -3.57 15.63 15.01
C VAL A 302 -4.81 15.88 14.20
N TRP A 303 -4.81 15.60 12.89
CA TRP A 303 -5.87 16.01 11.98
C TRP A 303 -7.17 15.22 12.13
N LEU A 304 -7.07 13.90 12.36
CA LEU A 304 -8.22 13.00 12.34
C LEU A 304 -9.35 13.41 13.31
N ILE A 305 -8.99 13.97 14.48
CA ILE A 305 -9.96 14.44 15.47
C ILE A 305 -10.89 15.55 14.92
N GLY A 306 -10.43 16.28 13.89
CA GLY A 306 -11.22 17.33 13.24
C GLY A 306 -12.51 16.80 12.60
N LEU A 307 -12.57 15.51 12.22
CA LEU A 307 -13.78 14.89 11.67
C LEU A 307 -14.94 14.80 12.67
N ALA A 308 -14.65 14.82 13.97
CA ALA A 308 -15.68 14.83 15.02
C ALA A 308 -16.49 16.14 15.06
N PHE A 309 -15.89 17.24 14.57
CA PHE A 309 -16.47 18.58 14.61
C PHE A 309 -17.18 19.01 13.33
N VAL A 310 -17.37 18.08 12.39
CA VAL A 310 -18.05 18.36 11.12
C VAL A 310 -19.50 18.83 11.36
N ARG A 311 -19.88 19.93 10.72
CA ARG A 311 -21.20 20.57 10.79
C ARG A 311 -21.95 20.43 9.46
N PRO A 312 -23.27 20.62 9.42
CA PRO A 312 -24.01 20.64 8.17
C PRO A 312 -23.61 21.82 7.28
N GLY A 313 -23.86 21.70 5.98
CA GLY A 313 -23.63 22.73 4.98
C GLY A 313 -22.18 22.92 4.56
N VAL A 314 -21.91 24.06 3.89
CA VAL A 314 -20.61 24.36 3.28
C VAL A 314 -19.45 24.33 4.29
N VAL A 315 -19.67 24.79 5.50
CA VAL A 315 -18.64 24.78 6.56
C VAL A 315 -18.20 23.35 6.87
N GLY A 316 -19.12 22.40 6.96
CA GLY A 316 -18.79 20.99 7.18
C GLY A 316 -18.05 20.39 6.01
N LEU A 317 -18.45 20.68 4.77
CA LEU A 317 -17.76 20.22 3.56
C LEU A 317 -16.30 20.71 3.56
N VAL A 318 -16.08 22.00 3.79
CA VAL A 318 -14.73 22.60 3.87
C VAL A 318 -13.92 21.97 5.01
N THR A 319 -14.54 21.70 6.15
CA THR A 319 -13.87 21.04 7.29
C THR A 319 -13.38 19.64 6.91
N VAL A 320 -14.23 18.81 6.29
CA VAL A 320 -13.82 17.46 5.83
C VAL A 320 -12.69 17.58 4.80
N MET A 321 -12.85 18.44 3.79
CA MET A 321 -11.81 18.64 2.77
C MET A 321 -10.48 19.09 3.36
N ALA A 322 -10.50 20.01 4.34
CA ALA A 322 -9.28 20.50 4.99
C ALA A 322 -8.59 19.41 5.82
N VAL A 323 -9.37 18.63 6.59
CA VAL A 323 -8.84 17.53 7.40
C VAL A 323 -8.26 16.42 6.50
N GLU A 324 -9.01 15.98 5.49
CA GLU A 324 -8.55 14.95 4.54
C GLU A 324 -7.32 15.42 3.75
N LEU A 325 -7.31 16.68 3.29
CA LEU A 325 -6.15 17.27 2.63
C LEU A 325 -4.91 17.23 3.52
N ALA A 326 -5.05 17.62 4.78
CA ALA A 326 -3.97 17.61 5.75
C ALA A 326 -3.47 16.18 6.02
N ILE A 327 -4.36 15.21 6.20
CA ILE A 327 -4.01 13.79 6.36
C ILE A 327 -3.26 13.29 5.13
N ILE A 328 -3.81 13.49 3.93
CA ILE A 328 -3.25 12.99 2.68
C ILE A 328 -1.89 13.61 2.37
N VAL A 329 -1.70 14.93 2.55
CA VAL A 329 -0.41 15.60 2.38
C VAL A 329 0.64 15.03 3.33
N ASN A 330 0.29 14.87 4.62
CA ASN A 330 1.22 14.30 5.60
C ASN A 330 1.53 12.83 5.32
N MET A 331 0.53 12.02 4.94
CA MET A 331 0.73 10.61 4.59
C MET A 331 1.61 10.46 3.36
N SER A 332 1.35 11.21 2.29
CA SER A 332 2.11 11.14 1.04
C SER A 332 3.55 11.66 1.17
N LEU A 333 3.81 12.56 2.13
CA LEU A 333 5.16 12.97 2.50
C LEU A 333 5.86 11.90 3.35
N TYR A 334 5.15 11.28 4.28
CA TYR A 334 5.69 10.30 5.23
C TYR A 334 6.00 8.95 4.58
N THR A 335 5.08 8.43 3.74
CA THR A 335 5.14 7.08 3.17
C THR A 335 6.45 6.78 2.42
N PRO A 336 6.96 7.64 1.53
CA PRO A 336 8.21 7.34 0.82
C PRO A 336 9.43 7.35 1.75
N VAL A 337 9.40 8.16 2.82
CA VAL A 337 10.48 8.19 3.83
C VAL A 337 10.47 6.90 4.64
N LEU A 338 9.29 6.45 5.08
CA LEU A 338 9.11 5.19 5.80
C LEU A 338 9.48 3.99 4.94
N ALA A 339 9.05 3.97 3.66
CA ALA A 339 9.38 2.90 2.72
C ALA A 339 10.90 2.80 2.52
N THR A 340 11.58 3.93 2.34
CA THR A 340 13.04 3.99 2.21
C THR A 340 13.73 3.48 3.47
N TYR A 341 13.33 3.98 4.64
CA TYR A 341 13.89 3.55 5.93
C TYR A 341 13.75 2.04 6.12
N ARG A 342 12.57 1.49 5.86
CA ARG A 342 12.31 0.05 5.95
C ARG A 342 13.20 -0.77 5.02
N LEU A 343 13.37 -0.34 3.75
CA LEU A 343 14.21 -1.05 2.78
C LEU A 343 15.69 -1.02 3.15
N GLU A 344 16.20 0.11 3.64
CA GLU A 344 17.60 0.26 4.06
C GLU A 344 17.94 -0.60 5.30
N HIS A 345 16.99 -0.76 6.22
CA HIS A 345 17.18 -1.53 7.45
C HIS A 345 16.76 -3.00 7.32
N THR A 346 16.42 -3.46 6.13
CA THR A 346 16.07 -4.86 5.86
C THR A 346 17.14 -5.50 4.98
N PRO A 347 17.77 -6.62 5.42
CA PRO A 347 18.70 -7.39 4.60
C PRO A 347 18.05 -7.83 3.29
N ASP A 348 18.83 -7.93 2.21
CA ASP A 348 18.30 -8.21 0.87
C ASP A 348 17.52 -9.52 0.79
N HIS A 349 17.97 -10.55 1.52
CA HIS A 349 17.31 -11.85 1.57
C HIS A 349 15.99 -11.88 2.35
N LEU A 350 15.71 -10.85 3.16
CA LEU A 350 14.46 -10.75 3.94
C LEU A 350 13.48 -9.72 3.38
N VAL A 351 13.84 -8.93 2.37
CA VAL A 351 13.00 -7.81 1.88
C VAL A 351 11.60 -8.27 1.50
N ALA A 352 11.48 -9.33 0.69
CA ALA A 352 10.17 -9.81 0.26
C ALA A 352 9.30 -10.30 1.44
N ARG A 353 9.89 -11.02 2.41
CA ARG A 353 9.20 -11.50 3.62
C ARG A 353 8.76 -10.34 4.52
N THR A 354 9.64 -9.36 4.71
CA THR A 354 9.37 -8.18 5.51
C THR A 354 8.25 -7.32 4.91
N LEU A 355 8.26 -7.11 3.58
CA LEU A 355 7.21 -6.37 2.88
C LEU A 355 5.86 -7.08 2.93
N SER A 356 5.85 -8.41 2.81
CA SER A 356 4.63 -9.21 2.92
C SER A 356 4.08 -9.19 4.35
N ALA A 357 4.93 -9.39 5.37
CA ALA A 357 4.54 -9.29 6.77
C ALA A 357 3.96 -7.90 7.11
N TRP A 358 4.57 -6.84 6.58
CA TRP A 358 4.08 -5.48 6.72
C TRP A 358 2.69 -5.29 6.11
N SER A 359 2.51 -5.75 4.87
CA SER A 359 1.24 -5.63 4.14
C SER A 359 0.12 -6.40 4.83
N ILE A 360 0.39 -7.64 5.26
CA ILE A 360 -0.59 -8.48 5.97
C ILE A 360 -1.03 -7.80 7.26
N GLY A 361 -0.08 -7.36 8.08
CA GLY A 361 -0.42 -6.70 9.33
C GLY A 361 -1.21 -5.42 9.12
N GLN A 362 -0.87 -4.63 8.09
CA GLN A 362 -1.60 -3.42 7.74
C GLN A 362 -3.05 -3.75 7.35
N GLN A 363 -3.28 -4.74 6.49
CA GLN A 363 -4.62 -5.15 6.08
C GLN A 363 -5.43 -5.73 7.24
N ALA A 364 -4.80 -6.53 8.11
CA ALA A 364 -5.44 -7.05 9.31
C ALA A 364 -5.84 -5.92 10.28
N SER A 365 -4.94 -4.95 10.50
CA SER A 365 -5.23 -3.77 11.33
C SER A 365 -6.40 -2.96 10.79
N ILE A 366 -6.42 -2.70 9.47
CA ILE A 366 -7.51 -2.01 8.80
C ILE A 366 -8.83 -2.76 9.02
N ALA A 367 -8.86 -4.07 8.74
CA ALA A 367 -10.08 -4.87 8.88
C ALA A 367 -10.62 -4.86 10.32
N VAL A 368 -9.75 -5.09 11.30
CA VAL A 368 -10.15 -5.12 12.73
C VAL A 368 -10.64 -3.77 13.21
N LEU A 369 -9.88 -2.71 12.95
CA LEU A 369 -10.24 -1.37 13.42
C LEU A 369 -11.48 -0.82 12.72
N THR A 370 -11.68 -1.13 11.43
CA THR A 370 -12.90 -0.76 10.71
C THR A 370 -14.12 -1.48 11.26
N ALA A 371 -14.01 -2.79 11.56
CA ALA A 371 -15.09 -3.54 12.18
C ALA A 371 -15.45 -2.99 13.57
N LEU A 372 -14.43 -2.72 14.41
CA LEU A 372 -14.65 -2.13 15.74
C LEU A 372 -15.28 -0.74 15.67
N ALA A 373 -14.85 0.11 14.73
CA ALA A 373 -15.44 1.43 14.54
C ALA A 373 -16.89 1.36 14.04
N GLY A 374 -17.18 0.39 13.17
CA GLY A 374 -18.55 0.11 12.71
C GLY A 374 -19.47 -0.29 13.86
N LEU A 375 -19.07 -1.26 14.68
CA LEU A 375 -19.80 -1.69 15.88
C LEU A 375 -19.98 -0.54 16.87
N LEU A 376 -18.94 0.24 17.10
CA LEU A 376 -19.03 1.41 17.99
C LEU A 376 -20.02 2.44 17.45
N ALA A 377 -20.01 2.68 16.13
CA ALA A 377 -20.91 3.60 15.48
C ALA A 377 -22.38 3.15 15.55
N GLU A 378 -22.66 1.85 15.49
CA GLU A 378 -24.01 1.30 15.67
C GLU A 378 -24.55 1.53 17.09
N VAL A 379 -23.71 1.34 18.11
CA VAL A 379 -24.13 1.44 19.52
C VAL A 379 -24.19 2.90 20.01
N THR A 380 -23.20 3.71 19.62
CA THR A 380 -23.00 5.05 20.21
C THR A 380 -23.19 6.19 19.22
N GLY A 381 -23.42 5.86 17.94
CA GLY A 381 -23.53 6.81 16.85
C GLY A 381 -22.21 7.12 16.16
N PRO A 382 -22.27 7.56 14.89
CA PRO A 382 -21.11 7.75 14.04
C PRO A 382 -20.14 8.83 14.55
N ARG A 383 -20.66 9.88 15.17
CA ARG A 383 -19.83 10.98 15.71
C ARG A 383 -18.95 10.54 16.87
N THR A 384 -19.48 9.68 17.75
CA THR A 384 -18.71 9.09 18.85
C THR A 384 -17.58 8.20 18.33
N ALA A 385 -17.86 7.38 17.33
CA ALA A 385 -16.84 6.51 16.69
C ALA A 385 -15.70 7.36 16.07
N LEU A 386 -16.02 8.45 15.37
CA LEU A 386 -15.04 9.40 14.84
C LEU A 386 -14.21 10.06 15.94
N THR A 387 -14.85 10.45 17.04
CA THR A 387 -14.17 11.07 18.20
C THR A 387 -13.19 10.08 18.85
N VAL A 388 -13.62 8.85 19.09
CA VAL A 388 -12.76 7.79 19.67
C VAL A 388 -11.59 7.48 18.75
N ALA A 389 -11.83 7.34 17.45
CA ALA A 389 -10.74 7.11 16.48
C ALA A 389 -9.74 8.28 16.46
N GLY A 390 -10.22 9.54 16.52
CA GLY A 390 -9.39 10.72 16.60
C GLY A 390 -8.56 10.78 17.88
N LEU A 391 -9.15 10.47 19.04
CA LEU A 391 -8.44 10.42 20.32
C LEU A 391 -7.37 9.31 20.34
N LEU A 392 -7.70 8.13 19.85
CA LEU A 392 -6.73 7.04 19.71
C LEU A 392 -5.58 7.44 18.75
N MET A 393 -5.90 8.15 17.68
CA MET A 393 -4.89 8.64 16.74
C MET A 393 -3.89 9.57 17.42
N LEU A 394 -4.32 10.43 18.36
CA LEU A 394 -3.44 11.32 19.13
C LEU A 394 -2.43 10.56 20.01
N THR A 395 -2.66 9.30 20.33
CA THR A 395 -1.71 8.47 21.09
C THR A 395 -0.62 7.84 20.21
N THR A 396 -0.83 7.75 18.89
CA THR A 396 0.10 7.06 17.99
C THR A 396 1.52 7.64 17.93
N PRO A 397 1.77 8.96 18.16
CA PRO A 397 3.12 9.50 18.24
C PRO A 397 3.99 8.89 19.36
N LEU A 398 3.38 8.36 20.41
CA LEU A 398 4.10 7.70 21.51
C LEU A 398 4.88 6.47 21.04
N LEU A 399 4.45 5.86 19.93
CA LEU A 399 5.11 4.72 19.30
C LEU A 399 6.27 5.12 18.38
N LEU A 400 6.48 6.41 18.09
CA LEU A 400 7.56 6.81 17.21
C LEU A 400 8.93 6.69 17.88
N PRO A 401 9.98 6.22 17.16
CA PRO A 401 11.31 6.05 17.73
C PRO A 401 11.89 7.38 18.19
N ARG A 402 12.41 7.41 19.43
CA ARG A 402 12.94 8.64 20.05
C ARG A 402 14.41 8.91 19.72
N ARG A 403 15.18 7.90 19.33
CA ARG A 403 16.62 8.02 19.03
C ARG A 403 16.93 7.41 17.68
N ASP A 404 17.85 8.04 16.93
CA ASP A 404 18.47 7.46 15.76
C ASP A 404 19.52 6.44 16.21
N ARG A 405 19.34 5.17 15.90
CA ARG A 405 20.41 4.18 15.96
C ARG A 405 20.96 4.03 14.54
N ALA A 406 22.20 4.45 14.33
CA ALA A 406 22.87 4.26 13.07
C ALA A 406 22.90 2.78 12.68
N PRO A 407 22.76 2.42 11.39
CA PRO A 407 22.91 1.04 10.92
C PRO A 407 24.31 0.55 11.32
N GLY A 408 24.39 -0.52 12.11
CA GLY A 408 25.67 -1.17 12.49
C GLY A 408 26.03 -1.19 13.97
N GLN A 409 25.37 -0.46 14.86
CA GLN A 409 25.72 -0.45 16.28
C GLN A 409 25.11 -1.55 17.16
N GLY A 410 24.49 -2.56 16.55
CA GLY A 410 23.82 -3.66 17.27
C GLY A 410 24.50 -5.03 17.19
N GLU A 411 25.63 -5.16 16.51
CA GLU A 411 26.20 -6.49 16.21
C GLU A 411 27.63 -6.68 16.76
N GLU A 412 28.13 -5.79 17.59
CA GLU A 412 29.33 -6.05 18.38
C GLU A 412 28.93 -6.59 19.77
N ALA A 413 28.60 -7.90 19.81
CA ALA A 413 28.75 -8.63 21.04
C ALA A 413 30.28 -8.66 21.38
N PRO A 414 30.71 -8.33 22.59
CA PRO A 414 32.11 -8.37 22.94
C PRO A 414 32.60 -9.81 22.84
N VAL A 415 33.42 -10.08 21.83
CA VAL A 415 34.24 -11.29 21.78
C VAL A 415 35.13 -11.24 23.03
N ARG A 416 34.77 -12.03 24.04
CA ARG A 416 35.65 -12.31 25.17
C ARG A 416 36.91 -13.01 24.65
N THR A 417 37.92 -12.25 24.32
CA THR A 417 39.27 -12.75 24.12
C THR A 417 39.83 -13.17 25.49
N GLY A 418 39.51 -14.38 25.88
CA GLY A 418 40.17 -15.08 26.95
C GLY A 418 41.41 -15.79 26.41
N PHE A 419 42.46 -15.08 26.09
CA PHE A 419 43.78 -15.70 25.90
C PHE A 419 44.66 -15.31 27.07
N ARG A 420 44.66 -16.13 28.13
CA ARG A 420 45.70 -16.14 29.12
C ARG A 420 46.90 -16.89 28.52
N GLY A 421 47.87 -16.18 28.03
CA GLY A 421 49.15 -16.71 27.74
C GLY A 421 49.88 -17.15 29.00
N SER A 422 50.22 -18.41 29.08
CA SER A 422 51.22 -18.93 30.00
C SER A 422 52.56 -18.96 29.24
N CYS A 423 53.39 -18.00 29.54
CA CYS A 423 54.80 -18.05 29.18
C CYS A 423 55.55 -18.73 30.32
N ARG A 424 56.15 -19.91 30.12
CA ARG A 424 57.28 -20.41 30.91
C ARG A 424 58.17 -21.27 30.04
N ARG A 425 59.43 -20.76 29.93
CA ARG A 425 60.72 -21.35 29.63
C ARG A 425 60.97 -21.86 28.24
#